data_75d178816a65d5785e347a441b3cea7b
#
_entry.id   75d178816a65d5785e347a441b3cea7b
#
_cell.length_a   1.000
_cell.length_b   1.000
_cell.length_c   1.000
_cell.angle_alpha   90.00
_cell.angle_beta   90.00
_cell.angle_gamma   90.00
#
_symmetry.space_group_name_H-M   'P 1'
#
loop_
_entity.id
_entity.type
_entity.pdbx_description
1 polymer ?
#
loop_
_entity_poly.entity_id
_entity_poly.type
_entity_poly.pdbx_seq_one_letter_code
_entity_poly.pdbx_strand_id
1 'polypeptide(L)'
;LRIDAWRYGATLAAAVTFGTPTASQTPPGPAPASAPVTASPELRERADSLAGAVLGSIPYDQYFAPTFRAAIPESAFAQVRDQVISGLGKPTRLEALVPRTAHVADFRLGFERGTAVGQIVVDPAAPHQVTGLTITGSEPREAPEASIQAVVDALKALPGATGFALARLEDSGPVRLAAHDPATPLAIGSTFKLVILAELVRATRAGERGWDDAVTLDGSALPGGGYTQKPAGTRVSLRDLATQMISVSDNSATDILLNALGREKVEAMLPVVGIRDAAGRNLPFLGTLEVFKLKGLDGGALGARWEAANVPTRRALLAGPVAHAPVSALPAALFQDRKPIRIATIEWFASADDLLRVMDWLRRNTEGPAGAEARAVLSKNPGIGAGNAARWAWVGYKGGSEPGVINMTLLTRAKSGDWYALTGGWNNPEAAVDEARFVALINKAAALAAP
;
A
#
# COMPACT_ATOMS: atom_id res chain seq x y z
N LEU A 1 6.17 -6.78 -18.62
CA LEU A 1 5.89 -7.55 -17.39
C LEU A 1 5.73 -6.57 -16.24
N ARG A 2 4.50 -6.40 -15.75
CA ARG A 2 4.24 -5.50 -14.62
C ARG A 2 4.54 -6.25 -13.35
N ILE A 3 5.52 -5.79 -12.59
CA ILE A 3 5.74 -6.16 -11.21
C ILE A 3 5.12 -5.02 -10.38
N ASP A 4 3.81 -5.09 -10.16
CA ASP A 4 3.16 -4.23 -9.19
C ASP A 4 3.38 -4.87 -7.82
N ALA A 5 4.12 -4.16 -6.96
CA ALA A 5 4.38 -4.58 -5.60
C ALA A 5 3.04 -4.79 -4.86
N TRP A 6 2.77 -6.01 -4.46
CA TRP A 6 1.60 -6.39 -3.68
C TRP A 6 1.55 -5.59 -2.38
N ARG A 7 0.43 -4.93 -2.18
CA ARG A 7 0.08 -4.28 -0.92
C ARG A 7 -1.22 -4.86 -0.44
N TYR A 8 -1.29 -5.15 0.81
CA TYR A 8 -2.54 -5.47 1.49
C TYR A 8 -3.56 -4.36 1.20
N GLY A 9 -4.55 -4.65 0.33
CA GLY A 9 -5.60 -3.72 -0.04
C GLY A 9 -5.63 -3.22 -1.50
N ALA A 10 -4.75 -3.66 -2.40
CA ALA A 10 -4.80 -3.24 -3.80
C ALA A 10 -5.69 -4.16 -4.65
N THR A 11 -6.72 -3.60 -5.22
CA THR A 11 -7.65 -4.25 -6.16
C THR A 11 -7.01 -4.37 -7.54
N LEU A 12 -6.84 -5.60 -8.04
CA LEU A 12 -6.50 -5.85 -9.45
C LEU A 12 -7.84 -6.02 -10.21
N ALA A 13 -8.37 -4.93 -10.75
CA ALA A 13 -9.52 -4.97 -11.64
C ALA A 13 -9.02 -4.93 -13.10
N ALA A 14 -9.03 -6.07 -13.78
CA ALA A 14 -9.04 -6.11 -15.24
C ALA A 14 -10.50 -6.14 -15.69
N ALA A 15 -11.09 -4.95 -15.93
CA ALA A 15 -12.42 -4.85 -16.51
C ALA A 15 -12.31 -4.77 -18.04
N VAL A 16 -12.85 -5.75 -18.72
CA VAL A 16 -13.21 -5.64 -20.14
C VAL A 16 -14.64 -5.12 -20.17
N THR A 17 -14.83 -3.84 -20.49
CA THR A 17 -16.15 -3.24 -20.68
C THR A 17 -16.56 -3.33 -22.16
N PHE A 18 -17.65 -4.01 -22.42
CA PHE A 18 -18.44 -3.80 -23.63
C PHE A 18 -19.52 -2.75 -23.32
N GLY A 19 -19.49 -1.63 -24.06
CA GLY A 19 -20.46 -0.57 -23.93
C GLY A 19 -21.76 -0.88 -24.70
N THR A 20 -22.89 -0.47 -24.13
CA THR A 20 -24.13 -0.21 -24.84
C THR A 20 -24.87 1.00 -24.23
N PRO A 21 -25.73 1.70 -25.00
CA PRO A 21 -26.02 3.11 -24.78
C PRO A 21 -27.20 3.35 -23.81
N THR A 22 -27.17 4.54 -23.25
CA THR A 22 -28.12 5.18 -22.35
C THR A 22 -29.55 5.27 -22.88
N ALA A 23 -30.51 4.90 -22.02
CA ALA A 23 -31.87 5.43 -22.03
C ALA A 23 -32.22 5.94 -20.62
N SER A 24 -32.64 7.18 -20.56
CA SER A 24 -33.11 7.89 -19.34
C SER A 24 -34.42 7.27 -18.89
N GLN A 25 -34.52 6.86 -17.61
CA GLN A 25 -35.80 6.51 -16.96
C GLN A 25 -35.86 6.97 -15.50
N THR A 26 -37.03 7.44 -15.14
CA THR A 26 -37.53 7.90 -13.86
C THR A 26 -37.28 6.89 -12.70
N PRO A 27 -37.06 7.33 -11.45
CA PRO A 27 -36.76 6.42 -10.34
C PRO A 27 -37.97 5.54 -9.98
N PRO A 28 -37.81 4.21 -9.92
CA PRO A 28 -38.86 3.31 -9.42
C PRO A 28 -38.82 3.27 -7.88
N GLY A 29 -40.01 3.05 -7.31
CA GLY A 29 -40.20 2.83 -5.88
C GLY A 29 -39.47 1.59 -5.32
N PRO A 30 -39.47 1.34 -4.00
CA PRO A 30 -38.67 0.30 -3.37
C PRO A 30 -39.01 -1.08 -3.97
N ALA A 31 -38.00 -1.70 -4.57
CA ALA A 31 -38.09 -3.02 -5.17
C ALA A 31 -38.32 -4.09 -4.06
N PRO A 32 -39.10 -5.14 -4.31
CA PRO A 32 -39.23 -6.25 -3.40
C PRO A 32 -37.89 -6.96 -3.21
N ALA A 33 -37.61 -7.42 -1.98
CA ALA A 33 -36.40 -8.16 -1.65
C ALA A 33 -36.25 -9.35 -2.61
N SER A 34 -35.20 -9.31 -3.44
CA SER A 34 -34.89 -10.39 -4.37
C SER A 34 -34.58 -11.68 -3.59
N ALA A 35 -35.11 -12.83 -4.08
CA ALA A 35 -34.81 -14.14 -3.52
C ALA A 35 -33.27 -14.34 -3.42
N PRO A 36 -32.79 -15.06 -2.39
CA PRO A 36 -31.35 -15.30 -2.23
C PRO A 36 -30.82 -16.06 -3.45
N VAL A 37 -29.75 -15.49 -4.05
CA VAL A 37 -29.05 -16.11 -5.20
C VAL A 37 -28.36 -17.38 -4.69
N THR A 38 -28.56 -18.51 -5.36
CA THR A 38 -27.93 -19.79 -5.02
C THR A 38 -26.80 -20.09 -6.01
N ALA A 39 -25.64 -20.49 -5.51
CA ALA A 39 -24.56 -21.00 -6.35
C ALA A 39 -24.93 -22.31 -7.01
N SER A 40 -24.58 -22.49 -8.29
CA SER A 40 -24.68 -23.79 -8.94
C SER A 40 -23.78 -24.83 -8.26
N PRO A 41 -24.09 -26.14 -8.38
CA PRO A 41 -23.23 -27.21 -7.87
C PRO A 41 -21.77 -27.08 -8.39
N GLU A 42 -21.62 -26.76 -9.69
CA GLU A 42 -20.34 -26.65 -10.39
C GLU A 42 -19.51 -25.45 -9.87
N LEU A 43 -20.17 -24.31 -9.62
CA LEU A 43 -19.50 -23.17 -9.00
C LEU A 43 -18.98 -23.53 -7.60
N ARG A 44 -19.79 -24.25 -6.82
CA ARG A 44 -19.41 -24.69 -5.48
C ARG A 44 -18.24 -25.66 -5.53
N GLU A 45 -18.30 -26.68 -6.40
CA GLU A 45 -17.22 -27.66 -6.59
C GLU A 45 -15.89 -26.99 -6.98
N ARG A 46 -15.93 -26.04 -7.94
CA ARG A 46 -14.73 -25.30 -8.35
C ARG A 46 -14.22 -24.40 -7.23
N ALA A 47 -15.08 -23.74 -6.49
CA ALA A 47 -14.67 -22.92 -5.35
C ALA A 47 -14.07 -23.77 -4.22
N ASP A 48 -14.65 -24.92 -3.88
CA ASP A 48 -14.12 -25.83 -2.85
C ASP A 48 -12.73 -26.40 -3.24
N SER A 49 -12.51 -26.61 -4.54
CA SER A 49 -11.21 -27.09 -5.06
C SER A 49 -10.18 -26.00 -5.31
N LEU A 50 -10.48 -24.72 -5.05
CA LEU A 50 -9.58 -23.57 -5.30
C LEU A 50 -8.27 -23.69 -4.52
N ALA A 51 -8.31 -24.19 -3.27
CA ALA A 51 -7.09 -24.44 -2.49
C ALA A 51 -6.14 -25.41 -3.21
N GLY A 52 -6.68 -26.47 -3.81
CA GLY A 52 -5.92 -27.45 -4.59
C GLY A 52 -5.30 -26.84 -5.86
N ALA A 53 -6.04 -25.98 -6.55
CA ALA A 53 -5.53 -25.28 -7.73
C ALA A 53 -4.40 -24.31 -7.36
N VAL A 54 -4.53 -23.60 -6.23
CA VAL A 54 -3.47 -22.71 -5.73
C VAL A 54 -2.24 -23.50 -5.28
N LEU A 55 -2.41 -24.69 -4.68
CA LEU A 55 -1.27 -25.56 -4.31
C LEU A 55 -0.62 -26.26 -5.51
N GLY A 56 -1.25 -26.24 -6.69
CA GLY A 56 -0.79 -26.97 -7.87
C GLY A 56 -1.09 -28.48 -7.81
N SER A 57 -1.93 -28.93 -6.88
CA SER A 57 -2.40 -30.33 -6.83
C SER A 57 -3.47 -30.63 -7.88
N ILE A 58 -4.08 -29.60 -8.45
CA ILE A 58 -4.95 -29.69 -9.63
C ILE A 58 -4.19 -29.02 -10.79
N PRO A 59 -3.97 -29.71 -11.93
CA PRO A 59 -3.32 -29.15 -13.09
C PRO A 59 -3.98 -27.86 -13.58
N TYR A 60 -3.16 -26.89 -13.97
CA TYR A 60 -3.59 -25.54 -14.38
C TYR A 60 -4.60 -25.59 -15.54
N ASP A 61 -4.35 -26.45 -16.52
CA ASP A 61 -5.19 -26.64 -17.71
C ASP A 61 -6.48 -27.40 -17.46
N GLN A 62 -6.56 -28.14 -16.35
CA GLN A 62 -7.78 -28.83 -15.91
C GLN A 62 -8.70 -27.91 -15.09
N TYR A 63 -8.11 -26.95 -14.39
CA TYR A 63 -8.87 -26.02 -13.53
C TYR A 63 -9.35 -24.80 -14.29
N PHE A 64 -8.49 -24.19 -15.11
CA PHE A 64 -8.77 -22.94 -15.81
C PHE A 64 -9.15 -23.16 -17.29
N ALA A 65 -10.18 -22.45 -17.73
CA ALA A 65 -10.66 -22.47 -19.10
C ALA A 65 -9.61 -21.93 -20.11
N PRO A 66 -9.69 -22.31 -21.39
CA PRO A 66 -8.78 -21.81 -22.43
C PRO A 66 -8.77 -20.27 -22.51
N THR A 67 -9.90 -19.61 -22.32
CA THR A 67 -10.02 -18.14 -22.31
C THR A 67 -9.23 -17.50 -21.16
N PHE A 68 -9.28 -18.09 -19.96
CA PHE A 68 -8.49 -17.63 -18.82
C PHE A 68 -7.00 -17.84 -19.08
N ARG A 69 -6.61 -19.01 -19.57
CA ARG A 69 -5.20 -19.37 -19.85
C ARG A 69 -4.58 -18.52 -20.95
N ALA A 70 -5.37 -18.07 -21.92
CA ALA A 70 -4.91 -17.16 -22.96
C ALA A 70 -4.64 -15.73 -22.39
N ALA A 71 -5.43 -15.29 -21.40
CA ALA A 71 -5.28 -13.99 -20.77
C ALA A 71 -4.19 -13.99 -19.68
N ILE A 72 -4.06 -15.10 -18.94
CA ILE A 72 -3.12 -15.27 -17.83
C ILE A 72 -2.34 -16.57 -18.06
N PRO A 73 -1.14 -16.52 -18.62
CA PRO A 73 -0.28 -17.70 -18.77
C PRO A 73 0.07 -18.35 -17.42
N GLU A 74 0.30 -19.66 -17.39
CA GLU A 74 0.59 -20.40 -16.17
C GLU A 74 1.77 -19.81 -15.36
N SER A 75 2.81 -19.31 -16.04
CA SER A 75 3.93 -18.65 -15.40
C SER A 75 3.53 -17.36 -14.66
N ALA A 76 2.60 -16.59 -15.23
CA ALA A 76 2.08 -15.38 -14.59
C ALA A 76 1.18 -15.73 -13.38
N PHE A 77 0.36 -16.77 -13.52
CA PHE A 77 -0.43 -17.29 -12.39
C PHE A 77 0.47 -17.80 -11.27
N ALA A 78 1.53 -18.56 -11.60
CA ALA A 78 2.49 -19.07 -10.63
C ALA A 78 3.17 -17.93 -9.83
N GLN A 79 3.55 -16.83 -10.49
CA GLN A 79 4.11 -15.67 -9.80
C GLN A 79 3.14 -15.07 -8.77
N VAL A 80 1.86 -14.87 -9.15
CA VAL A 80 0.84 -14.36 -8.23
C VAL A 80 0.58 -15.35 -7.09
N ARG A 81 0.45 -16.62 -7.41
CA ARG A 81 0.29 -17.71 -6.44
C ARG A 81 1.43 -17.72 -5.41
N ASP A 82 2.67 -17.71 -5.87
CA ASP A 82 3.85 -17.80 -5.01
C ASP A 82 3.95 -16.55 -4.10
N GLN A 83 3.53 -15.41 -4.61
CA GLN A 83 3.44 -14.18 -3.84
C GLN A 83 2.37 -14.27 -2.75
N VAL A 84 1.16 -14.77 -3.06
CA VAL A 84 0.09 -14.97 -2.06
C VAL A 84 0.54 -15.98 -1.01
N ILE A 85 1.12 -17.11 -1.41
CA ILE A 85 1.64 -18.13 -0.49
C ILE A 85 2.76 -17.56 0.38
N SER A 86 3.66 -16.78 -0.17
CA SER A 86 4.73 -16.11 0.59
C SER A 86 4.14 -15.19 1.69
N GLY A 87 3.08 -14.44 1.37
CA GLY A 87 2.42 -13.54 2.32
C GLY A 87 1.56 -14.26 3.35
N LEU A 88 0.69 -15.17 2.92
CA LEU A 88 -0.36 -15.76 3.76
C LEU A 88 -0.07 -17.20 4.22
N GLY A 89 1.00 -17.83 3.76
CA GLY A 89 1.25 -19.26 3.97
C GLY A 89 0.49 -20.13 2.96
N LYS A 90 0.41 -21.43 3.21
CA LYS A 90 -0.33 -22.36 2.33
C LYS A 90 -1.84 -22.14 2.47
N PRO A 91 -2.60 -22.26 1.37
CA PRO A 91 -4.05 -22.27 1.44
C PRO A 91 -4.54 -23.49 2.21
N THR A 92 -5.63 -23.32 2.94
CA THR A 92 -6.21 -24.37 3.81
C THR A 92 -7.56 -24.85 3.29
N ARG A 93 -8.55 -23.99 3.26
CA ARG A 93 -9.91 -24.33 2.81
C ARG A 93 -10.69 -23.10 2.39
N LEU A 94 -11.75 -23.32 1.62
CA LEU A 94 -12.76 -22.29 1.39
C LEU A 94 -13.48 -21.99 2.73
N GLU A 95 -13.48 -20.73 3.15
CA GLU A 95 -14.15 -20.28 4.39
C GLU A 95 -15.56 -19.77 4.13
N ALA A 96 -15.76 -19.11 2.97
CA ALA A 96 -17.07 -18.62 2.57
C ALA A 96 -17.18 -18.50 1.04
N LEU A 97 -18.40 -18.68 0.55
CA LEU A 97 -18.78 -18.45 -0.84
C LEU A 97 -20.10 -17.67 -0.85
N VAL A 98 -20.10 -16.48 -1.40
CA VAL A 98 -21.26 -15.59 -1.49
C VAL A 98 -21.66 -15.46 -2.97
N PRO A 99 -22.69 -16.16 -3.44
CA PRO A 99 -23.11 -16.12 -4.83
C PRO A 99 -23.63 -14.75 -5.23
N ARG A 100 -23.17 -14.26 -6.38
CA ARG A 100 -23.72 -13.09 -7.07
C ARG A 100 -24.66 -13.51 -8.20
N THR A 101 -24.35 -14.62 -8.84
CA THR A 101 -25.19 -15.33 -9.80
C THR A 101 -25.01 -16.83 -9.60
N ALA A 102 -25.66 -17.66 -10.38
CA ALA A 102 -25.47 -19.12 -10.33
C ALA A 102 -23.99 -19.53 -10.59
N HIS A 103 -23.26 -18.76 -11.41
CA HIS A 103 -21.89 -19.09 -11.87
C HIS A 103 -20.83 -18.05 -11.47
N VAL A 104 -21.18 -17.06 -10.64
CA VAL A 104 -20.26 -16.02 -10.12
C VAL A 104 -20.44 -15.90 -8.62
N ALA A 105 -19.37 -15.95 -7.87
CA ALA A 105 -19.39 -15.74 -6.42
C ALA A 105 -18.17 -14.97 -5.93
N ASP A 106 -18.36 -14.22 -4.84
CA ASP A 106 -17.25 -13.77 -4.01
C ASP A 106 -16.84 -14.94 -3.11
N PHE A 107 -15.52 -15.11 -2.96
CA PHE A 107 -14.97 -16.17 -2.12
C PHE A 107 -14.09 -15.61 -1.01
N ARG A 108 -13.98 -16.41 0.05
CA ARG A 108 -12.98 -16.27 1.11
C ARG A 108 -12.21 -17.58 1.21
N LEU A 109 -10.94 -17.55 0.81
CA LEU A 109 -10.04 -18.70 0.88
C LEU A 109 -9.08 -18.54 2.07
N GLY A 110 -9.19 -19.44 3.04
CA GLY A 110 -8.31 -19.46 4.21
C GLY A 110 -6.91 -19.94 3.87
N PHE A 111 -5.94 -19.35 4.55
CA PHE A 111 -4.52 -19.67 4.52
C PHE A 111 -3.99 -19.84 5.96
N GLU A 112 -2.78 -20.32 6.10
CA GLU A 112 -2.14 -20.51 7.42
C GLU A 112 -2.08 -19.21 8.23
N ARG A 113 -1.83 -18.06 7.58
CA ARG A 113 -1.61 -16.76 8.22
C ARG A 113 -2.66 -15.70 7.88
N GLY A 114 -3.74 -16.07 7.20
CA GLY A 114 -4.78 -15.11 6.82
C GLY A 114 -5.82 -15.69 5.89
N THR A 115 -6.55 -14.81 5.20
CA THR A 115 -7.60 -15.14 4.25
C THR A 115 -7.42 -14.30 2.99
N ALA A 116 -7.44 -14.91 1.81
CA ALA A 116 -7.57 -14.19 0.55
C ALA A 116 -9.05 -14.02 0.20
N VAL A 117 -9.44 -12.82 -0.24
CA VAL A 117 -10.79 -12.51 -0.69
C VAL A 117 -10.77 -12.17 -2.16
N GLY A 118 -11.82 -12.58 -2.88
CA GLY A 118 -11.85 -12.37 -4.31
C GLY A 118 -13.15 -12.82 -4.95
N GLN A 119 -13.13 -12.94 -6.26
CA GLN A 119 -14.26 -13.39 -7.06
C GLN A 119 -13.85 -14.56 -7.95
N ILE A 120 -14.72 -15.54 -8.06
CA ILE A 120 -14.59 -16.69 -8.97
C ILE A 120 -15.74 -16.70 -9.96
N VAL A 121 -15.43 -17.00 -11.22
CA VAL A 121 -16.39 -17.16 -12.31
C VAL A 121 -16.16 -18.52 -12.95
N VAL A 122 -17.23 -19.30 -13.12
CA VAL A 122 -17.21 -20.66 -13.70
C VAL A 122 -18.02 -20.68 -14.97
N ASP A 123 -17.54 -21.42 -15.98
CA ASP A 123 -18.26 -21.61 -17.23
C ASP A 123 -19.54 -22.42 -16.98
N PRO A 124 -20.72 -21.93 -17.40
CA PRO A 124 -21.95 -22.71 -17.30
C PRO A 124 -21.93 -23.96 -18.18
N ALA A 125 -21.09 -24.02 -19.21
CA ALA A 125 -20.96 -25.18 -20.09
C ALA A 125 -19.90 -26.17 -19.55
N ALA A 126 -20.14 -27.46 -19.72
CA ALA A 126 -19.15 -28.49 -19.40
C ALA A 126 -17.83 -28.26 -20.18
N PRO A 127 -16.70 -28.48 -19.57
CA PRO A 127 -16.43 -29.12 -18.27
C PRO A 127 -16.40 -28.16 -17.06
N HIS A 128 -17.10 -27.02 -17.10
CA HIS A 128 -17.31 -26.08 -16.00
C HIS A 128 -16.01 -25.56 -15.42
N GLN A 129 -15.07 -25.17 -16.28
CA GLN A 129 -13.78 -24.63 -15.87
C GLN A 129 -13.90 -23.18 -15.39
N VAL A 130 -12.91 -22.74 -14.62
CA VAL A 130 -12.85 -21.34 -14.13
C VAL A 130 -12.45 -20.42 -15.28
N THR A 131 -13.35 -19.49 -15.63
CA THR A 131 -13.15 -18.47 -16.68
C THR A 131 -12.66 -17.14 -16.10
N GLY A 132 -12.81 -16.92 -14.78
CA GLY A 132 -12.34 -15.73 -14.09
C GLY A 132 -11.96 -16.02 -12.65
N LEU A 133 -10.80 -15.53 -12.22
CA LEU A 133 -10.35 -15.55 -10.84
C LEU A 133 -9.65 -14.22 -10.54
N THR A 134 -10.20 -13.48 -9.58
CA THR A 134 -9.63 -12.20 -9.15
C THR A 134 -9.44 -12.23 -7.64
N ILE A 135 -8.25 -11.92 -7.16
CA ILE A 135 -7.99 -11.66 -5.75
C ILE A 135 -8.13 -10.15 -5.55
N THR A 136 -9.10 -9.73 -4.74
CA THR A 136 -9.41 -8.32 -4.48
C THR A 136 -8.78 -7.82 -3.19
N GLY A 137 -8.27 -8.73 -2.34
CA GLY A 137 -7.62 -8.37 -1.10
C GLY A 137 -7.15 -9.58 -0.30
N SER A 138 -6.46 -9.30 0.80
CA SER A 138 -6.09 -10.31 1.80
C SER A 138 -6.29 -9.74 3.20
N GLU A 139 -6.70 -10.60 4.11
CA GLU A 139 -6.90 -10.28 5.52
C GLU A 139 -5.95 -11.16 6.34
N PRO A 140 -4.96 -10.59 7.05
CA PRO A 140 -4.11 -11.36 7.96
C PRO A 140 -4.96 -11.97 9.06
N ARG A 141 -4.55 -13.13 9.58
CA ARG A 141 -5.21 -13.71 10.75
C ARG A 141 -5.11 -12.73 11.91
N GLU A 142 -6.20 -12.57 12.66
CA GLU A 142 -6.20 -11.69 13.83
C GLU A 142 -5.12 -12.13 14.83
N ALA A 143 -4.34 -11.18 15.29
CA ALA A 143 -3.30 -11.42 16.26
C ALA A 143 -3.93 -11.78 17.64
N PRO A 144 -3.39 -12.77 18.36
CA PRO A 144 -4.00 -13.27 19.59
C PRO A 144 -3.81 -12.35 20.81
N GLU A 145 -2.98 -11.32 20.70
CA GLU A 145 -2.64 -10.41 21.77
C GLU A 145 -3.89 -9.74 22.37
N ALA A 146 -4.06 -9.86 23.70
CA ALA A 146 -5.28 -9.39 24.37
C ALA A 146 -5.23 -7.93 24.83
N SER A 147 -4.06 -7.28 24.77
CA SER A 147 -3.85 -5.90 25.19
C SER A 147 -2.82 -5.18 24.34
N ILE A 148 -2.80 -3.85 24.38
CA ILE A 148 -1.76 -3.03 23.74
C ILE A 148 -0.36 -3.42 24.25
N GLN A 149 -0.21 -3.70 25.53
CA GLN A 149 1.08 -4.13 26.08
C GLN A 149 1.53 -5.47 25.48
N ALA A 150 0.63 -6.43 25.32
CA ALA A 150 0.95 -7.71 24.68
C ALA A 150 1.34 -7.53 23.20
N VAL A 151 0.72 -6.59 22.46
CA VAL A 151 1.15 -6.23 21.10
C VAL A 151 2.56 -5.64 21.11
N VAL A 152 2.84 -4.73 22.05
CA VAL A 152 4.18 -4.12 22.19
C VAL A 152 5.23 -5.19 22.50
N ASP A 153 4.93 -6.13 23.38
CA ASP A 153 5.86 -7.22 23.72
C ASP A 153 6.09 -8.19 22.54
N ALA A 154 5.05 -8.44 21.75
CA ALA A 154 5.16 -9.21 20.52
C ALA A 154 6.01 -8.49 19.45
N LEU A 155 5.89 -7.15 19.33
CA LEU A 155 6.75 -6.34 18.45
C LEU A 155 8.22 -6.39 18.89
N LYS A 156 8.50 -6.28 20.19
CA LYS A 156 9.86 -6.38 20.74
C LYS A 156 10.53 -7.73 20.47
N ALA A 157 9.73 -8.79 20.36
CA ALA A 157 10.24 -10.14 20.09
C ALA A 157 10.59 -10.39 18.62
N LEU A 158 10.28 -9.47 17.71
CA LEU A 158 10.62 -9.59 16.29
C LEU A 158 12.12 -9.36 16.07
N PRO A 159 12.77 -10.11 15.15
CA PRO A 159 14.20 -9.96 14.89
C PRO A 159 14.50 -8.63 14.18
N GLY A 160 15.58 -7.96 14.57
CA GLY A 160 15.98 -6.65 14.07
C GLY A 160 15.49 -5.50 14.94
N ALA A 161 15.17 -4.36 14.35
CA ALA A 161 14.74 -3.16 15.06
C ALA A 161 13.25 -2.89 14.83
N THR A 162 12.51 -2.68 15.93
CA THR A 162 11.09 -2.30 15.89
C THR A 162 10.85 -1.00 16.63
N GLY A 163 9.88 -0.22 16.16
CA GLY A 163 9.42 1.00 16.82
C GLY A 163 7.90 1.05 16.81
N PHE A 164 7.28 1.53 17.88
CA PHE A 164 5.84 1.65 17.99
C PHE A 164 5.45 2.86 18.83
N ALA A 165 4.39 3.55 18.43
CA ALA A 165 3.75 4.55 19.26
C ALA A 165 2.25 4.64 18.97
N LEU A 166 1.47 4.78 20.05
CA LEU A 166 0.04 5.09 20.04
C LEU A 166 -0.17 6.34 20.89
N ALA A 167 -0.89 7.32 20.35
CA ALA A 167 -1.20 8.55 21.06
C ALA A 167 -2.62 9.01 20.80
N ARG A 168 -3.23 9.66 21.80
CA ARG A 168 -4.37 10.55 21.60
C ARG A 168 -3.84 11.92 21.17
N LEU A 169 -4.49 12.53 20.17
CA LEU A 169 -4.07 13.81 19.61
C LEU A 169 -4.92 14.94 20.23
N GLU A 170 -4.30 15.71 21.09
CA GLU A 170 -4.89 16.86 21.76
C GLU A 170 -4.46 18.17 21.10
N ASP A 171 -5.01 19.30 21.57
CA ASP A 171 -4.59 20.62 21.08
C ASP A 171 -3.15 20.97 21.49
N SER A 172 -2.69 20.42 22.60
CA SER A 172 -1.29 20.52 23.06
C SER A 172 -0.30 19.65 22.26
N GLY A 173 -0.80 18.72 21.46
CA GLY A 173 -0.04 17.75 20.69
C GLY A 173 -0.36 16.30 21.04
N PRO A 174 0.44 15.35 20.55
CA PRO A 174 0.26 13.93 20.83
C PRO A 174 0.52 13.58 22.30
N VAL A 175 -0.49 13.01 22.98
CA VAL A 175 -0.38 12.45 24.32
C VAL A 175 -0.21 10.93 24.19
N ARG A 176 0.98 10.45 24.48
CA ARG A 176 1.36 9.05 24.31
C ARG A 176 0.60 8.13 25.27
N LEU A 177 -0.02 7.08 24.72
CA LEU A 177 -0.74 6.04 25.45
C LEU A 177 0.08 4.76 25.59
N ALA A 178 0.86 4.43 24.57
CA ALA A 178 1.79 3.29 24.59
C ALA A 178 2.93 3.55 23.60
N ALA A 179 4.11 2.97 23.87
CA ALA A 179 5.24 3.07 22.97
C ALA A 179 6.27 1.96 23.19
N HIS A 180 7.08 1.74 22.16
CA HIS A 180 8.32 0.98 22.17
C HIS A 180 9.31 1.62 21.20
N ASP A 181 10.50 1.93 21.69
CA ASP A 181 11.58 2.62 20.96
C ASP A 181 11.09 3.76 20.04
N PRO A 182 10.23 4.67 20.57
CA PRO A 182 9.50 5.60 19.74
C PRO A 182 10.36 6.70 19.14
N ALA A 183 11.56 6.94 19.69
CA ALA A 183 12.49 7.97 19.22
C ALA A 183 13.53 7.46 18.20
N THR A 184 13.65 6.15 18.04
CA THR A 184 14.63 5.56 17.11
C THR A 184 14.17 5.71 15.66
N PRO A 185 14.93 6.41 14.79
CA PRO A 185 14.59 6.52 13.38
C PRO A 185 14.79 5.20 12.65
N LEU A 186 13.74 4.72 12.04
CA LEU A 186 13.72 3.52 11.18
C LEU A 186 13.51 3.92 9.71
N ALA A 187 13.91 3.05 8.80
CA ALA A 187 13.46 3.09 7.41
C ALA A 187 11.95 2.89 7.37
N ILE A 188 11.23 3.75 6.66
CA ILE A 188 9.77 3.79 6.65
C ILE A 188 9.15 3.42 5.31
N GLY A 189 9.98 3.13 4.30
CA GLY A 189 9.49 2.85 2.95
C GLY A 189 8.49 3.92 2.50
N SER A 190 7.51 3.53 1.73
CA SER A 190 6.52 4.47 1.16
C SER A 190 5.72 5.32 2.15
N THR A 191 5.90 5.19 3.46
CA THR A 191 5.28 6.10 4.44
C THR A 191 5.80 7.54 4.29
N PHE A 192 6.99 7.74 3.70
CA PHE A 192 7.54 9.05 3.35
C PHE A 192 6.59 9.91 2.48
N LYS A 193 5.69 9.29 1.72
CA LYS A 193 4.71 9.95 0.85
C LYS A 193 3.77 10.88 1.63
N LEU A 194 3.66 10.70 2.94
CA LEU A 194 2.97 11.64 3.84
C LEU A 194 3.61 13.04 3.84
N VAL A 195 4.94 13.14 3.68
CA VAL A 195 5.63 14.44 3.62
C VAL A 195 5.31 15.16 2.31
N ILE A 196 5.25 14.42 1.20
CA ILE A 196 4.83 14.97 -0.10
C ILE A 196 3.37 15.44 -0.05
N LEU A 197 2.48 14.64 0.56
CA LEU A 197 1.09 15.04 0.76
C LEU A 197 0.99 16.29 1.65
N ALA A 198 1.80 16.39 2.69
CA ALA A 198 1.82 17.57 3.56
C ALA A 198 2.22 18.84 2.79
N GLU A 199 3.21 18.78 1.89
CA GLU A 199 3.54 19.92 1.04
C GLU A 199 2.40 20.27 0.08
N LEU A 200 1.72 19.30 -0.50
CA LEU A 200 0.55 19.57 -1.33
C LEU A 200 -0.56 20.25 -0.52
N VAL A 201 -0.83 19.79 0.71
CA VAL A 201 -1.79 20.41 1.63
C VAL A 201 -1.39 21.85 1.96
N ARG A 202 -0.12 22.09 2.27
CA ARG A 202 0.41 23.44 2.55
C ARG A 202 0.23 24.34 1.32
N ALA A 203 0.65 23.87 0.14
CA ALA A 203 0.59 24.65 -1.09
C ALA A 203 -0.85 25.00 -1.52
N THR A 204 -1.78 24.05 -1.35
CA THR A 204 -3.20 24.30 -1.67
C THR A 204 -3.86 25.25 -0.68
N ARG A 205 -3.53 25.15 0.62
CA ARG A 205 -4.02 26.10 1.63
C ARG A 205 -3.47 27.50 1.45
N ALA A 206 -2.24 27.62 0.95
CA ALA A 206 -1.60 28.90 0.63
C ALA A 206 -2.07 29.51 -0.71
N GLY A 207 -2.90 28.80 -1.47
CA GLY A 207 -3.34 29.24 -2.81
C GLY A 207 -2.24 29.17 -3.87
N GLU A 208 -1.09 28.51 -3.58
CA GLU A 208 0.00 28.32 -4.54
C GLU A 208 -0.33 27.23 -5.58
N ARG A 209 -1.21 26.30 -5.21
CA ARG A 209 -1.69 25.17 -6.03
C ARG A 209 -3.17 24.94 -5.80
N GLY A 210 -3.83 24.35 -6.83
CA GLY A 210 -5.18 23.80 -6.73
C GLY A 210 -5.14 22.27 -6.85
N TRP A 211 -6.08 21.57 -6.24
CA TRP A 211 -6.20 20.10 -6.37
C TRP A 211 -6.43 19.67 -7.83
N ASP A 212 -7.06 20.52 -8.63
CA ASP A 212 -7.37 20.29 -10.06
C ASP A 212 -6.30 20.84 -11.01
N ASP A 213 -5.22 21.44 -10.48
CA ASP A 213 -4.07 21.82 -11.30
C ASP A 213 -3.51 20.58 -12.00
N ALA A 214 -3.25 20.71 -13.30
CA ALA A 214 -2.78 19.61 -14.11
C ALA A 214 -1.26 19.67 -14.33
N VAL A 215 -0.61 18.54 -14.13
CA VAL A 215 0.76 18.29 -14.59
C VAL A 215 0.70 17.62 -15.96
N THR A 216 1.50 18.12 -16.90
CA THR A 216 1.67 17.47 -18.20
C THR A 216 2.89 16.55 -18.11
N LEU A 217 2.69 15.27 -18.44
CA LEU A 217 3.80 14.30 -18.47
C LEU A 217 4.72 14.64 -19.64
N ASP A 218 6.02 14.73 -19.38
CA ASP A 218 7.03 15.09 -20.35
C ASP A 218 7.71 13.89 -21.04
N GLY A 219 7.33 12.68 -20.66
CA GLY A 219 7.94 11.44 -21.13
C GLY A 219 9.22 11.05 -20.38
N SER A 220 9.56 11.74 -19.30
CA SER A 220 10.67 11.37 -18.42
C SER A 220 10.50 9.95 -17.87
N ALA A 221 11.63 9.31 -17.61
CA ALA A 221 11.66 7.99 -17.01
C ALA A 221 11.02 8.00 -15.61
N LEU A 222 10.13 7.04 -15.36
CA LEU A 222 9.41 6.88 -14.10
C LEU A 222 9.72 5.51 -13.47
N PRO A 223 9.64 5.38 -12.14
CA PRO A 223 9.60 4.08 -11.48
C PRO A 223 8.31 3.35 -11.87
N GLY A 224 8.22 2.05 -11.64
CA GLY A 224 7.01 1.28 -11.89
C GLY A 224 5.76 1.91 -11.27
N GLY A 225 4.62 1.84 -11.97
CA GLY A 225 3.35 2.40 -11.51
C GLY A 225 2.38 2.71 -12.64
N GLY A 226 1.21 3.24 -12.31
CA GLY A 226 0.10 3.47 -13.24
C GLY A 226 0.37 4.49 -14.33
N TYR A 227 1.37 5.34 -14.16
CA TYR A 227 1.71 6.40 -15.13
C TYR A 227 2.87 6.06 -16.05
N THR A 228 3.58 4.95 -15.81
CA THR A 228 4.78 4.54 -16.58
C THR A 228 4.49 4.34 -18.07
N GLN A 229 3.27 3.91 -18.43
CA GLN A 229 2.87 3.67 -19.82
C GLN A 229 2.02 4.81 -20.41
N LYS A 230 1.85 5.91 -19.69
CA LYS A 230 1.11 7.06 -20.22
C LYS A 230 1.99 7.84 -21.21
N PRO A 231 1.47 8.25 -22.37
CA PRO A 231 2.26 8.99 -23.33
C PRO A 231 2.62 10.40 -22.82
N ALA A 232 3.73 10.93 -23.32
CA ALA A 232 4.07 12.34 -23.14
C ALA A 232 2.90 13.22 -23.64
N GLY A 233 2.67 14.35 -22.99
CA GLY A 233 1.53 15.23 -23.24
C GLY A 233 0.26 14.86 -22.45
N THR A 234 0.20 13.69 -21.78
CA THR A 234 -0.93 13.35 -20.91
C THR A 234 -1.00 14.33 -19.75
N ARG A 235 -2.20 14.89 -19.52
CA ARG A 235 -2.46 15.79 -18.39
C ARG A 235 -3.09 15.00 -17.24
N VAL A 236 -2.55 15.19 -16.03
CA VAL A 236 -3.00 14.50 -14.80
C VAL A 236 -3.15 15.53 -13.70
N SER A 237 -4.24 15.48 -12.92
CA SER A 237 -4.48 16.40 -11.82
C SER A 237 -3.60 16.06 -10.60
N LEU A 238 -3.28 17.08 -9.78
CA LEU A 238 -2.60 16.86 -8.49
C LEU A 238 -3.45 15.98 -7.55
N ARG A 239 -4.78 16.07 -7.65
CA ARG A 239 -5.75 15.22 -6.94
C ARG A 239 -5.55 13.74 -7.30
N ASP A 240 -5.51 13.42 -8.60
CA ASP A 240 -5.34 12.04 -9.05
C ASP A 240 -3.97 11.49 -8.66
N LEU A 241 -2.91 12.29 -8.82
CA LEU A 241 -1.55 11.91 -8.40
C LEU A 241 -1.51 11.63 -6.89
N ALA A 242 -2.05 12.52 -6.06
CA ALA A 242 -2.08 12.34 -4.61
C ALA A 242 -2.91 11.11 -4.21
N THR A 243 -4.05 10.88 -4.88
CA THR A 243 -4.91 9.71 -4.63
C THR A 243 -4.17 8.43 -4.95
N GLN A 244 -3.52 8.31 -6.11
CA GLN A 244 -2.74 7.13 -6.48
C GLN A 244 -1.51 6.96 -5.55
N MET A 245 -0.80 8.05 -5.26
CA MET A 245 0.35 8.05 -4.35
C MET A 245 0.00 7.50 -2.97
N ILE A 246 -1.13 7.87 -2.39
CA ILE A 246 -1.52 7.48 -1.03
C ILE A 246 -2.27 6.14 -1.02
N SER A 247 -3.31 5.97 -1.84
CA SER A 247 -4.24 4.83 -1.72
C SER A 247 -3.64 3.51 -2.17
N VAL A 248 -2.93 3.50 -3.29
CA VAL A 248 -2.25 2.32 -3.84
C VAL A 248 -0.73 2.46 -3.80
N SER A 249 -0.25 3.60 -3.23
CA SER A 249 1.16 3.90 -3.06
C SER A 249 1.96 3.91 -4.39
N ASP A 250 1.34 4.36 -5.46
CA ASP A 250 1.93 4.41 -6.79
C ASP A 250 3.23 5.21 -6.80
N ASN A 251 4.31 4.59 -7.28
CA ASN A 251 5.63 5.19 -7.28
C ASN A 251 5.79 6.22 -8.40
N SER A 252 5.17 5.99 -9.57
CA SER A 252 5.20 6.95 -10.67
C SER A 252 4.42 8.22 -10.32
N ALA A 253 3.23 8.09 -9.71
CA ALA A 253 2.49 9.24 -9.18
C ALA A 253 3.29 10.02 -8.13
N THR A 254 4.05 9.31 -7.30
CA THR A 254 4.90 9.91 -6.28
C THR A 254 5.97 10.81 -6.87
N ASP A 255 6.74 10.29 -7.84
CA ASP A 255 7.86 11.04 -8.43
C ASP A 255 7.35 12.21 -9.29
N ILE A 256 6.23 12.03 -10.02
CA ILE A 256 5.57 13.13 -10.74
C ILE A 256 5.14 14.24 -9.76
N LEU A 257 4.51 13.89 -8.66
CA LEU A 257 4.03 14.86 -7.68
C LEU A 257 5.19 15.56 -6.94
N LEU A 258 6.23 14.81 -6.54
CA LEU A 258 7.45 15.36 -5.94
C LEU A 258 8.10 16.41 -6.85
N ASN A 259 8.24 16.09 -8.15
CA ASN A 259 8.81 17.00 -9.12
C ASN A 259 7.92 18.23 -9.36
N ALA A 260 6.60 18.06 -9.42
CA ALA A 260 5.64 19.15 -9.62
C ALA A 260 5.59 20.14 -8.44
N LEU A 261 5.77 19.66 -7.22
CA LEU A 261 5.83 20.47 -5.99
C LEU A 261 7.21 21.11 -5.79
N GLY A 262 8.25 20.43 -6.21
CA GLY A 262 9.64 20.81 -6.01
C GLY A 262 10.24 20.14 -4.77
N ARG A 263 11.40 19.48 -4.97
CA ARG A 263 12.12 18.73 -3.92
C ARG A 263 12.40 19.58 -2.69
N GLU A 264 12.92 20.80 -2.89
CA GLU A 264 13.33 21.69 -1.80
C GLU A 264 12.15 22.12 -0.94
N LYS A 265 10.95 22.26 -1.53
CA LYS A 265 9.72 22.55 -0.77
C LYS A 265 9.33 21.35 0.09
N VAL A 266 9.45 20.13 -0.44
CA VAL A 266 9.18 18.89 0.33
C VAL A 266 10.23 18.71 1.44
N GLU A 267 11.51 19.01 1.18
CA GLU A 267 12.57 19.01 2.20
C GLU A 267 12.27 20.00 3.34
N ALA A 268 11.80 21.19 3.00
CA ALA A 268 11.42 22.21 3.97
C ALA A 268 10.25 21.78 4.86
N MET A 269 9.43 20.85 4.40
CA MET A 269 8.33 20.30 5.22
C MET A 269 8.80 19.35 6.32
N LEU A 270 9.98 18.73 6.23
CA LEU A 270 10.46 17.77 7.24
C LEU A 270 10.34 18.32 8.68
N PRO A 271 10.98 19.46 9.04
CA PRO A 271 10.84 20.01 10.38
C PRO A 271 9.43 20.54 10.67
N VAL A 272 8.69 21.00 9.66
CA VAL A 272 7.33 21.54 9.81
C VAL A 272 6.35 20.45 10.24
N VAL A 273 6.44 19.25 9.65
CA VAL A 273 5.61 18.10 10.03
C VAL A 273 6.14 17.36 11.25
N GLY A 274 7.28 17.77 11.80
CA GLY A 274 7.83 17.23 13.04
C GLY A 274 8.90 16.13 12.87
N ILE A 275 9.37 15.86 11.64
CA ILE A 275 10.56 15.02 11.40
C ILE A 275 11.79 15.89 11.65
N ARG A 276 12.38 15.76 12.84
CA ARG A 276 13.50 16.63 13.27
C ARG A 276 14.82 15.85 13.35
N ASP A 277 14.86 14.81 14.13
CA ASP A 277 16.09 14.06 14.40
C ASP A 277 16.57 13.27 13.18
N ALA A 278 15.65 12.78 12.38
CA ALA A 278 15.93 12.08 11.13
C ALA A 278 16.06 13.01 9.90
N ALA A 279 15.82 14.32 10.03
CA ALA A 279 15.76 15.24 8.89
C ALA A 279 17.03 15.20 8.03
N GLY A 280 18.21 15.21 8.64
CA GLY A 280 19.50 15.17 7.93
C GLY A 280 19.73 13.87 7.13
N ARG A 281 19.14 12.76 7.56
CA ARG A 281 19.21 11.48 6.84
C ARG A 281 18.37 11.50 5.57
N ASN A 282 17.35 12.35 5.50
CA ASN A 282 16.44 12.52 4.37
C ASN A 282 16.89 13.60 3.38
N LEU A 283 18.13 14.08 3.47
CA LEU A 283 18.66 15.13 2.59
C LEU A 283 19.77 14.61 1.67
N PRO A 284 19.66 14.92 0.36
CA PRO A 284 18.46 15.44 -0.33
C PRO A 284 17.31 14.43 -0.28
N PHE A 285 16.06 14.93 -0.31
CA PHE A 285 14.87 14.07 -0.29
C PHE A 285 14.75 13.26 -1.58
N LEU A 286 14.79 11.94 -1.49
CA LEU A 286 14.85 11.05 -2.64
C LEU A 286 13.49 10.85 -3.29
N GLY A 287 13.48 10.79 -4.63
CA GLY A 287 12.40 10.18 -5.40
C GLY A 287 12.52 8.65 -5.40
N THR A 288 11.44 7.98 -5.76
CA THR A 288 11.40 6.50 -5.77
C THR A 288 12.36 5.91 -6.80
N LEU A 289 12.41 6.48 -8.00
CA LEU A 289 13.35 6.04 -9.04
C LEU A 289 14.80 6.23 -8.63
N GLU A 290 15.10 7.29 -7.90
CA GLU A 290 16.44 7.57 -7.40
C GLU A 290 16.90 6.54 -6.39
N VAL A 291 16.02 6.12 -5.46
CA VAL A 291 16.30 5.03 -4.52
C VAL A 291 16.60 3.74 -5.28
N PHE A 292 15.79 3.39 -6.28
CA PHE A 292 16.02 2.18 -7.07
C PHE A 292 17.37 2.23 -7.82
N LYS A 293 17.71 3.38 -8.41
CA LYS A 293 18.99 3.58 -9.09
C LYS A 293 20.18 3.50 -8.11
N LEU A 294 20.08 4.13 -6.96
CA LEU A 294 21.13 4.06 -5.93
C LEU A 294 21.34 2.64 -5.40
N LYS A 295 20.27 1.86 -5.24
CA LYS A 295 20.35 0.48 -4.74
C LYS A 295 20.81 -0.52 -5.82
N GLY A 296 20.44 -0.32 -7.08
CA GLY A 296 20.55 -1.33 -8.13
C GLY A 296 21.65 -1.12 -9.16
N LEU A 297 22.12 0.13 -9.38
CA LEU A 297 23.09 0.39 -10.44
C LEU A 297 24.52 0.01 -10.06
N ASP A 298 25.29 -0.36 -11.09
CA ASP A 298 26.71 -0.67 -10.99
C ASP A 298 27.05 -1.69 -9.90
N GLY A 299 26.19 -2.72 -9.72
CA GLY A 299 26.36 -3.70 -8.66
C GLY A 299 26.34 -3.12 -7.25
N GLY A 300 25.71 -1.94 -7.06
CA GLY A 300 25.63 -1.22 -5.79
C GLY A 300 26.76 -0.20 -5.56
N ALA A 301 27.67 0.00 -6.52
CA ALA A 301 28.77 0.97 -6.38
C ALA A 301 28.27 2.42 -6.25
N LEU A 302 27.17 2.77 -6.95
CA LEU A 302 26.56 4.09 -6.83
C LEU A 302 25.98 4.32 -5.43
N GLY A 303 25.39 3.29 -4.83
CA GLY A 303 24.93 3.33 -3.44
C GLY A 303 26.08 3.53 -2.44
N ALA A 304 27.21 2.84 -2.63
CA ALA A 304 28.39 3.03 -1.78
C ALA A 304 28.93 4.48 -1.84
N ARG A 305 28.94 5.09 -3.03
CA ARG A 305 29.28 6.51 -3.20
C ARG A 305 28.32 7.44 -2.46
N TRP A 306 27.02 7.12 -2.50
CA TRP A 306 26.00 7.88 -1.76
C TRP A 306 26.20 7.82 -0.25
N GLU A 307 26.52 6.63 0.27
CA GLU A 307 26.75 6.43 1.71
C GLU A 307 27.94 7.25 2.22
N ALA A 308 29.03 7.32 1.44
CA ALA A 308 30.22 8.08 1.78
C ALA A 308 30.07 9.60 1.57
N ALA A 309 28.99 10.07 0.94
CA ALA A 309 28.84 11.45 0.50
C ALA A 309 28.14 12.34 1.55
N ASN A 310 28.59 13.60 1.63
CA ASN A 310 27.83 14.67 2.29
C ASN A 310 26.67 15.17 1.42
N VAL A 311 25.79 16.02 1.97
CA VAL A 311 24.59 16.50 1.26
C VAL A 311 24.90 17.20 -0.07
N PRO A 312 25.87 18.12 -0.19
CA PRO A 312 26.24 18.70 -1.48
C PRO A 312 26.66 17.66 -2.52
N THR A 313 27.49 16.69 -2.13
CA THR A 313 27.93 15.60 -3.01
C THR A 313 26.76 14.68 -3.40
N ARG A 314 25.83 14.38 -2.47
CA ARG A 314 24.60 13.63 -2.78
C ARG A 314 23.75 14.36 -3.81
N ARG A 315 23.57 15.68 -3.70
CA ARG A 315 22.88 16.49 -4.73
C ARG A 315 23.58 16.40 -6.09
N ALA A 316 24.92 16.46 -6.12
CA ALA A 316 25.66 16.28 -7.36
C ALA A 316 25.51 14.86 -7.94
N LEU A 317 25.45 13.81 -7.11
CA LEU A 317 25.18 12.45 -7.55
C LEU A 317 23.78 12.33 -8.17
N LEU A 318 22.76 12.96 -7.57
CA LEU A 318 21.41 12.96 -8.13
C LEU A 318 21.34 13.68 -9.48
N ALA A 319 21.94 14.87 -9.57
CA ALA A 319 21.93 15.67 -10.81
C ALA A 319 22.81 15.07 -11.93
N GLY A 320 23.80 14.28 -11.58
CA GLY A 320 24.75 13.66 -12.51
C GLY A 320 24.41 12.20 -12.80
N PRO A 321 25.17 11.23 -12.21
CA PRO A 321 25.08 9.84 -12.59
C PRO A 321 23.69 9.22 -12.35
N VAL A 322 22.95 9.63 -11.31
CA VAL A 322 21.61 9.09 -11.04
C VAL A 322 20.60 9.57 -12.09
N ALA A 323 20.60 10.86 -12.43
CA ALA A 323 19.69 11.41 -13.45
C ALA A 323 19.93 10.77 -14.82
N HIS A 324 21.21 10.68 -15.22
CA HIS A 324 21.58 10.24 -16.58
C HIS A 324 21.53 8.72 -16.80
N ALA A 325 21.56 7.92 -15.73
CA ALA A 325 21.47 6.47 -15.87
C ALA A 325 20.08 6.04 -16.41
N PRO A 326 20.02 5.27 -17.50
CA PRO A 326 18.73 4.82 -18.03
C PRO A 326 18.06 3.80 -17.09
N VAL A 327 16.72 3.79 -17.07
CA VAL A 327 15.95 2.80 -16.25
C VAL A 327 16.26 1.38 -16.69
N SER A 328 16.55 1.15 -17.97
CA SER A 328 16.92 -0.16 -18.50
C SER A 328 18.23 -0.72 -17.94
N ALA A 329 19.05 0.10 -17.30
CA ALA A 329 20.26 -0.36 -16.59
C ALA A 329 19.95 -0.93 -15.19
N LEU A 330 18.73 -0.75 -14.68
CA LEU A 330 18.32 -1.39 -13.42
C LEU A 330 18.19 -2.90 -13.60
N PRO A 331 18.74 -3.69 -12.67
CA PRO A 331 18.56 -5.14 -12.71
C PRO A 331 17.06 -5.49 -12.66
N ALA A 332 16.60 -6.31 -13.62
CA ALA A 332 15.22 -6.78 -13.64
C ALA A 332 14.84 -7.57 -12.38
N ALA A 333 15.83 -8.16 -11.73
CA ALA A 333 15.71 -8.93 -10.49
C ALA A 333 15.84 -8.09 -9.21
N LEU A 334 15.97 -6.76 -9.30
CA LEU A 334 16.07 -5.91 -8.12
C LEU A 334 14.88 -6.20 -7.20
N PHE A 335 15.16 -6.63 -5.95
CA PHE A 335 14.18 -7.06 -4.94
C PHE A 335 13.46 -8.41 -5.17
N GLN A 336 13.72 -9.15 -6.26
CA GLN A 336 13.05 -10.45 -6.51
C GLN A 336 13.46 -11.53 -5.51
N ASP A 337 14.71 -11.52 -5.05
CA ASP A 337 15.20 -12.44 -4.03
C ASP A 337 14.78 -12.08 -2.61
N ARG A 338 14.01 -10.99 -2.47
CA ARG A 338 13.51 -10.45 -1.19
C ARG A 338 14.60 -10.13 -0.16
N LYS A 339 15.85 -9.95 -0.60
CA LYS A 339 16.93 -9.53 0.31
C LYS A 339 16.86 -8.02 0.56
N PRO A 340 17.09 -7.59 1.82
CA PRO A 340 17.25 -6.19 2.14
C PRO A 340 18.46 -5.58 1.40
N ILE A 341 18.27 -4.40 0.80
CA ILE A 341 19.34 -3.69 0.11
C ILE A 341 19.50 -2.31 0.73
N ARG A 342 20.60 -2.08 1.47
CA ARG A 342 20.99 -0.77 2.03
C ARG A 342 19.86 -0.04 2.78
N ILE A 343 19.01 -0.78 3.46
CA ILE A 343 17.85 -0.22 4.17
C ILE A 343 18.24 0.71 5.33
N ALA A 344 19.46 0.60 5.82
CA ALA A 344 19.97 1.47 6.87
C ALA A 344 20.48 2.84 6.38
N THR A 345 20.67 3.02 5.05
CA THR A 345 21.37 4.18 4.50
C THR A 345 20.70 4.82 3.29
N ILE A 346 20.02 4.04 2.44
CA ILE A 346 19.34 4.50 1.23
C ILE A 346 17.86 4.21 1.38
N GLU A 347 17.18 5.07 2.12
CA GLU A 347 15.77 5.02 2.47
C GLU A 347 15.29 6.39 2.94
N TRP A 348 14.03 6.50 3.31
CA TRP A 348 13.46 7.59 4.06
C TRP A 348 13.32 7.16 5.51
N PHE A 349 13.67 8.05 6.42
CA PHE A 349 13.78 7.74 7.84
C PHE A 349 12.88 8.62 8.69
N ALA A 350 12.18 7.99 9.63
CA ALA A 350 11.46 8.67 10.69
C ALA A 350 11.36 7.77 11.92
N SER A 351 11.27 8.37 13.09
CA SER A 351 10.92 7.68 14.31
C SER A 351 9.39 7.54 14.45
N ALA A 352 8.93 6.68 15.33
CA ALA A 352 7.50 6.58 15.62
C ALA A 352 6.93 7.91 16.16
N ASP A 353 7.69 8.61 17.00
CA ASP A 353 7.31 9.94 17.48
C ASP A 353 7.23 10.98 16.37
N ASP A 354 8.15 10.92 15.37
CA ASP A 354 8.08 11.79 14.19
C ASP A 354 6.76 11.53 13.43
N LEU A 355 6.41 10.27 13.20
CA LEU A 355 5.21 9.91 12.46
C LEU A 355 3.91 10.28 13.20
N LEU A 356 3.89 10.22 14.54
CA LEU A 356 2.78 10.77 15.31
C LEU A 356 2.62 12.28 15.07
N ARG A 357 3.74 13.03 15.03
CA ARG A 357 3.73 14.48 14.74
C ARG A 357 3.29 14.78 13.31
N VAL A 358 3.73 13.97 12.33
CA VAL A 358 3.26 14.07 10.94
C VAL A 358 1.73 13.92 10.86
N MET A 359 1.18 12.91 11.56
CA MET A 359 -0.27 12.69 11.59
C MET A 359 -1.03 13.79 12.33
N ASP A 360 -0.48 14.34 13.42
CA ASP A 360 -1.10 15.47 14.10
C ASP A 360 -1.06 16.73 13.24
N TRP A 361 0.05 16.97 12.51
CA TRP A 361 0.12 18.07 11.56
C TRP A 361 -0.96 17.93 10.47
N LEU A 362 -1.09 16.73 9.87
CA LEU A 362 -2.12 16.44 8.87
C LEU A 362 -3.52 16.62 9.48
N ARG A 363 -3.78 16.13 10.70
CA ARG A 363 -5.05 16.36 11.41
C ARG A 363 -5.42 17.84 11.42
N ARG A 364 -4.53 18.68 11.93
CA ARG A 364 -4.75 20.12 12.10
C ARG A 364 -4.89 20.87 10.78
N ASN A 365 -4.09 20.47 9.78
CA ASN A 365 -4.04 21.19 8.50
C ASN A 365 -5.06 20.68 7.46
N THR A 366 -5.85 19.66 7.80
CA THR A 366 -6.91 19.15 6.93
C THR A 366 -8.31 19.32 7.53
N GLU A 367 -8.47 20.13 8.55
CA GLU A 367 -9.78 20.45 9.13
C GLU A 367 -10.60 21.35 8.21
N GLY A 368 -11.93 21.16 8.28
CA GLY A 368 -12.90 21.96 7.53
C GLY A 368 -12.91 21.67 6.02
N PRO A 369 -13.68 22.45 5.25
CA PRO A 369 -13.87 22.24 3.82
C PRO A 369 -12.57 22.30 3.01
N ALA A 370 -11.62 23.16 3.37
CA ALA A 370 -10.33 23.29 2.68
C ALA A 370 -9.45 22.03 2.78
N GLY A 371 -9.67 21.19 3.79
CA GLY A 371 -8.94 19.93 3.99
C GLY A 371 -9.67 18.70 3.49
N ALA A 372 -10.90 18.82 2.99
CA ALA A 372 -11.75 17.67 2.63
C ALA A 372 -11.08 16.73 1.61
N GLU A 373 -10.41 17.29 0.61
CA GLU A 373 -9.70 16.51 -0.40
C GLU A 373 -8.55 15.68 0.18
N ALA A 374 -7.72 16.29 1.00
CA ALA A 374 -6.64 15.56 1.67
C ALA A 374 -7.18 14.46 2.59
N ARG A 375 -8.31 14.71 3.26
CA ARG A 375 -9.02 13.71 4.05
C ARG A 375 -9.54 12.56 3.21
N ALA A 376 -10.13 12.85 2.05
CA ALA A 376 -10.60 11.85 1.11
C ALA A 376 -9.42 11.00 0.55
N VAL A 377 -8.30 11.64 0.21
CA VAL A 377 -7.07 10.97 -0.23
C VAL A 377 -6.55 10.02 0.85
N LEU A 378 -6.42 10.47 2.11
CA LEU A 378 -5.90 9.68 3.22
C LEU A 378 -6.78 8.47 3.57
N SER A 379 -8.10 8.62 3.46
CA SER A 379 -9.06 7.58 3.85
C SER A 379 -9.46 6.63 2.72
N LYS A 380 -8.98 6.86 1.51
CA LYS A 380 -9.31 6.03 0.35
C LYS A 380 -8.96 4.56 0.55
N ASN A 381 -7.88 4.29 1.28
CA ASN A 381 -7.47 2.96 1.72
C ASN A 381 -7.18 3.01 3.23
N PRO A 382 -8.02 2.42 4.08
CA PRO A 382 -7.82 2.48 5.53
C PRO A 382 -6.68 1.59 6.05
N GLY A 383 -6.13 0.68 5.24
CA GLY A 383 -4.97 -0.15 5.57
C GLY A 383 -5.16 -1.23 6.64
N ILE A 384 -6.26 -1.20 7.39
CA ILE A 384 -6.53 -2.10 8.54
C ILE A 384 -7.71 -3.04 8.31
N GLY A 385 -8.19 -3.15 7.07
CA GLY A 385 -9.35 -3.95 6.71
C GLY A 385 -10.69 -3.32 7.15
N ALA A 386 -11.78 -3.71 6.49
CA ALA A 386 -13.10 -3.10 6.70
C ALA A 386 -13.63 -3.28 8.13
N GLY A 387 -13.42 -4.46 8.73
CA GLY A 387 -13.88 -4.77 10.09
C GLY A 387 -13.25 -3.87 11.16
N ASN A 388 -11.95 -3.64 11.09
CA ASN A 388 -11.25 -2.74 11.99
C ASN A 388 -11.57 -1.27 11.70
N ALA A 389 -11.65 -0.89 10.42
CA ALA A 389 -12.01 0.47 10.03
C ALA A 389 -13.41 0.87 10.53
N ALA A 390 -14.38 -0.05 10.55
CA ALA A 390 -15.75 0.19 11.06
C ALA A 390 -15.83 0.48 12.57
N ARG A 391 -14.78 0.20 13.34
CA ARG A 391 -14.68 0.58 14.76
C ARG A 391 -14.50 2.08 14.95
N TRP A 392 -13.96 2.76 13.94
CA TRP A 392 -13.65 4.19 13.93
C TRP A 392 -14.69 4.98 13.12
N ALA A 393 -14.84 6.26 13.40
CA ALA A 393 -15.65 7.16 12.58
C ALA A 393 -14.94 7.53 11.28
N TRP A 394 -13.58 7.55 11.29
CA TRP A 394 -12.77 7.83 10.13
C TRP A 394 -11.35 7.25 10.32
N VAL A 395 -10.75 6.77 9.23
CA VAL A 395 -9.39 6.23 9.22
C VAL A 395 -8.64 6.78 8.01
N GLY A 396 -7.53 7.46 8.27
CA GLY A 396 -6.50 7.79 7.29
C GLY A 396 -5.29 6.91 7.49
N TYR A 397 -4.65 6.50 6.38
CA TYR A 397 -3.57 5.53 6.42
C TYR A 397 -2.51 5.80 5.37
N LYS A 398 -1.26 5.52 5.72
CA LYS A 398 -0.19 5.27 4.79
C LYS A 398 0.78 4.25 5.35
N GLY A 399 1.06 3.23 4.56
CA GLY A 399 2.09 2.25 4.86
C GLY A 399 3.26 2.31 3.90
N GLY A 400 4.35 1.62 4.25
CA GLY A 400 5.51 1.44 3.41
C GLY A 400 6.16 0.10 3.66
N SER A 401 6.64 -0.55 2.60
CA SER A 401 7.41 -1.79 2.72
C SER A 401 8.40 -1.93 1.56
N GLU A 402 9.48 -2.61 1.85
CA GLU A 402 10.41 -3.24 0.92
C GLU A 402 11.06 -4.44 1.64
N PRO A 403 11.87 -5.27 0.97
CA PRO A 403 12.56 -6.34 1.66
C PRO A 403 13.32 -5.84 2.90
N GLY A 404 12.98 -6.37 4.07
CA GLY A 404 13.54 -5.96 5.35
C GLY A 404 12.93 -4.71 6.00
N VAL A 405 11.95 -4.07 5.38
CA VAL A 405 11.28 -2.87 5.92
C VAL A 405 9.78 -3.01 5.87
N ILE A 406 9.09 -2.69 6.96
CA ILE A 406 7.65 -2.44 6.97
C ILE A 406 7.31 -1.32 7.96
N ASN A 407 6.41 -0.45 7.56
CA ASN A 407 5.81 0.59 8.41
C ASN A 407 4.31 0.69 8.13
N MET A 408 3.53 0.90 9.18
CA MET A 408 2.12 1.25 9.11
C MET A 408 1.87 2.47 9.98
N THR A 409 1.26 3.51 9.41
CA THR A 409 0.96 4.75 10.10
C THR A 409 -0.48 5.18 9.84
N LEU A 410 -1.23 5.36 10.93
CA LEU A 410 -2.66 5.64 10.92
C LEU A 410 -2.96 6.94 11.65
N LEU A 411 -3.93 7.68 11.11
CA LEU A 411 -4.65 8.75 11.78
C LEU A 411 -6.11 8.33 11.89
N THR A 412 -6.67 8.27 13.09
CA THR A 412 -8.01 7.76 13.29
C THR A 412 -8.85 8.74 14.10
N ARG A 413 -10.15 8.81 13.79
CA ARG A 413 -11.12 9.53 14.57
C ARG A 413 -12.09 8.55 15.22
N ALA A 414 -12.20 8.61 16.53
CA ALA A 414 -13.15 7.83 17.30
C ALA A 414 -14.59 8.30 17.05
N LYS A 415 -15.56 7.44 17.35
CA LYS A 415 -16.99 7.80 17.29
C LYS A 415 -17.37 8.88 18.30
N SER A 416 -16.61 9.01 19.39
CA SER A 416 -16.68 10.13 20.35
C SER A 416 -16.26 11.47 19.77
N GLY A 417 -15.49 11.45 18.65
CA GLY A 417 -14.91 12.66 18.05
C GLY A 417 -13.41 12.83 18.34
N ASP A 418 -12.85 12.10 19.30
CA ASP A 418 -11.44 12.16 19.68
C ASP A 418 -10.54 11.63 18.55
N TRP A 419 -9.34 12.20 18.46
CA TRP A 419 -8.34 11.81 17.47
C TRP A 419 -7.22 11.00 18.06
N TYR A 420 -6.78 9.99 17.31
CA TYR A 420 -5.66 9.14 17.66
C TYR A 420 -4.71 9.02 16.47
N ALA A 421 -3.44 8.81 16.78
CA ALA A 421 -2.44 8.36 15.81
C ALA A 421 -1.76 7.11 16.32
N LEU A 422 -1.55 6.16 15.43
CA LEU A 422 -0.85 4.91 15.71
C LEU A 422 0.16 4.67 14.59
N THR A 423 1.38 4.33 14.97
CA THR A 423 2.42 3.93 14.02
C THR A 423 3.23 2.77 14.56
N GLY A 424 3.62 1.88 13.66
CA GLY A 424 4.60 0.83 13.92
C GLY A 424 5.56 0.72 12.75
N GLY A 425 6.81 0.37 13.05
CA GLY A 425 7.86 0.11 12.08
C GLY A 425 8.68 -1.11 12.48
N TRP A 426 9.15 -1.87 11.50
CA TRP A 426 10.06 -2.99 11.68
C TRP A 426 11.10 -3.00 10.57
N ASN A 427 12.38 -2.98 10.95
CA ASN A 427 13.52 -3.10 10.06
C ASN A 427 14.35 -4.32 10.41
N ASN A 428 14.66 -5.14 9.43
CA ASN A 428 15.58 -6.25 9.55
C ASN A 428 16.57 -6.22 8.38
N PRO A 429 17.84 -5.82 8.59
CA PRO A 429 18.82 -5.74 7.51
C PRO A 429 19.30 -7.10 6.99
N GLU A 430 19.05 -8.19 7.74
CA GLU A 430 19.56 -9.53 7.44
C GLU A 430 18.55 -10.37 6.63
N ALA A 431 17.25 -10.09 6.75
CA ALA A 431 16.19 -10.88 6.13
C ALA A 431 14.92 -10.07 5.83
N ALA A 432 14.13 -10.57 4.91
CA ALA A 432 12.77 -10.07 4.71
C ALA A 432 11.95 -10.22 6.01
N VAL A 433 11.11 -9.23 6.29
CA VAL A 433 10.21 -9.23 7.44
C VAL A 433 8.95 -10.04 7.16
N ASP A 434 8.36 -10.65 8.20
CA ASP A 434 7.02 -11.26 8.10
C ASP A 434 5.95 -10.16 8.13
N GLU A 435 5.65 -9.64 6.95
CA GLU A 435 4.67 -8.56 6.77
C GLU A 435 3.29 -8.94 7.32
N ALA A 436 2.86 -10.20 7.14
CA ALA A 436 1.56 -10.65 7.62
C ALA A 436 1.46 -10.61 9.14
N ARG A 437 2.50 -11.09 9.85
CA ARG A 437 2.56 -11.01 11.31
C ARG A 437 2.57 -9.57 11.80
N PHE A 438 3.37 -8.72 11.17
CA PHE A 438 3.43 -7.31 11.54
C PHE A 438 2.09 -6.58 11.33
N VAL A 439 1.48 -6.75 10.15
CA VAL A 439 0.17 -6.16 9.84
C VAL A 439 -0.89 -6.65 10.83
N ALA A 440 -0.88 -7.95 11.21
CA ALA A 440 -1.79 -8.48 12.21
C ALA A 440 -1.63 -7.81 13.58
N LEU A 441 -0.39 -7.57 14.03
CA LEU A 441 -0.09 -6.87 15.29
C LEU A 441 -0.60 -5.41 15.26
N ILE A 442 -0.33 -4.68 14.18
CA ILE A 442 -0.78 -3.29 14.06
C ILE A 442 -2.31 -3.20 13.94
N ASN A 443 -2.94 -4.11 13.20
CA ASN A 443 -4.39 -4.22 13.13
C ASN A 443 -5.01 -4.49 14.51
N LYS A 444 -4.36 -5.37 15.30
CA LYS A 444 -4.80 -5.66 16.67
C LYS A 444 -4.65 -4.45 17.58
N ALA A 445 -3.52 -3.73 17.47
CA ALA A 445 -3.34 -2.47 18.21
C ALA A 445 -4.44 -1.44 17.85
N ALA A 446 -4.74 -1.28 16.57
CA ALA A 446 -5.80 -0.37 16.12
C ALA A 446 -7.19 -0.80 16.62
N ALA A 447 -7.46 -2.12 16.69
CA ALA A 447 -8.71 -2.65 17.21
C ALA A 447 -8.86 -2.45 18.73
N LEU A 448 -7.77 -2.61 19.49
CA LEU A 448 -7.73 -2.42 20.94
C LEU A 448 -7.72 -0.94 21.36
N ALA A 449 -7.21 -0.07 20.49
CA ALA A 449 -7.18 1.38 20.72
C ALA A 449 -8.53 2.06 20.40
N ALA A 450 -9.43 1.39 19.69
CA ALA A 450 -10.76 1.94 19.37
C ALA A 450 -11.60 2.00 20.65
N PRO A 451 -12.01 3.25 21.11
CA PRO A 451 -12.80 3.43 22.31
C PRO A 451 -14.24 2.98 22.16
#